data_c2ccabce9f2d3f9c8492c237b388e526
#
_entry.id   c2ccabce9f2d3f9c8492c237b388e526
#
_cell.length_a   1.000
_cell.length_b   1.000
_cell.length_c   1.000
_cell.angle_alpha   90.00
_cell.angle_beta   90.00
_cell.angle_gamma   90.00
#
_symmetry.space_group_name_H-M   'P 1'
#
loop_
_entity.id
_entity.type
_entity.pdbx_description
1 polymer ?
#
loop_
_entity_poly.entity_id
_entity_poly.type
_entity_poly.pdbx_seq_one_letter_code
_entity_poly.pdbx_strand_id
1 'polypeptide(L)'
;MNSAIRPYSVGILAGGKSSRMGKNKALLEYESDTFIGHAIKEFQGHEIIISASGQKEYEKLPAKIVSDENKDIGPIEGIRQILTAASEDYVFVCACDMPFITDKIADYIAEFISSDYDCYVVTDEDRMHPLCAIYSKRVLPIIEKLIANGEYKLRLILENARTKFISLENTTFEKKIVRNVNTKEEYRELKKPVIFAVSGYKDSGKTWLIAELINEFIKDGFSVGVVKHDGHDSIAEAEGTDTYKYACAGAAVTAVYSDSKYVISGTGKVDPEDLIDQMKRSENPPQIIILEGFKSSSYPKIVLGKDGEFPPVDESTVILKINGRCDANEVARIFNAVKKYLDL
;
A
#
# COMPACT_ATOMS: atom_id res chain seq x y z
N MET A 1 35.92 -0.13 -3.34
CA MET A 1 36.09 -1.14 -2.30
C MET A 1 34.69 -1.41 -1.75
N ASN A 2 34.07 -2.55 -2.10
CA ASN A 2 32.83 -2.96 -1.44
C ASN A 2 33.18 -3.35 -0.01
N SER A 3 33.05 -2.43 0.94
CA SER A 3 33.01 -2.82 2.35
C SER A 3 31.71 -3.62 2.54
N ALA A 4 31.84 -4.87 3.00
CA ALA A 4 30.67 -5.65 3.35
C ALA A 4 29.83 -4.87 4.34
N ILE A 5 28.54 -4.72 4.08
CA ILE A 5 27.57 -4.08 4.97
C ILE A 5 27.65 -4.80 6.33
N ARG A 6 27.74 -4.06 7.43
CA ARG A 6 27.74 -4.68 8.76
C ARG A 6 26.39 -5.30 9.04
N PRO A 7 26.34 -6.51 9.63
CA PRO A 7 25.07 -7.16 9.94
C PRO A 7 24.25 -6.33 10.95
N TYR A 8 22.96 -6.35 10.78
CA TYR A 8 21.99 -5.69 11.65
C TYR A 8 20.74 -6.54 11.80
N SER A 9 20.11 -6.44 12.97
CA SER A 9 18.74 -6.96 13.19
C SER A 9 17.71 -5.88 12.80
N VAL A 10 16.46 -6.29 12.61
CA VAL A 10 15.35 -5.37 12.27
C VAL A 10 14.36 -5.33 13.43
N GLY A 11 14.07 -4.15 13.91
CA GLY A 11 13.09 -3.89 14.95
C GLY A 11 11.85 -3.19 14.38
N ILE A 12 10.68 -3.81 14.53
CA ILE A 12 9.41 -3.24 14.07
C ILE A 12 8.56 -2.86 15.28
N LEU A 13 8.22 -1.58 15.39
CA LEU A 13 7.32 -1.08 16.42
C LEU A 13 5.87 -1.26 15.98
N ALA A 14 5.16 -2.21 16.57
CA ALA A 14 3.74 -2.49 16.32
C ALA A 14 2.85 -2.08 17.50
N GLY A 15 3.42 -1.46 18.53
CA GLY A 15 2.73 -0.93 19.69
C GLY A 15 2.19 0.47 19.48
N GLY A 16 1.06 0.78 20.13
CA GLY A 16 0.46 2.12 20.14
C GLY A 16 -1.05 2.04 20.32
N LYS A 17 -1.62 3.02 21.08
CA LYS A 17 -3.07 3.16 21.19
C LYS A 17 -3.62 3.65 19.84
N SER A 18 -4.06 2.72 18.98
CA SER A 18 -4.70 3.00 17.69
C SER A 18 -6.09 3.68 17.86
N SER A 19 -6.21 4.58 18.84
CA SER A 19 -7.47 5.22 19.23
C SER A 19 -8.14 6.00 18.09
N ARG A 20 -7.36 6.52 17.16
CA ARG A 20 -7.87 7.28 16.00
C ARG A 20 -8.38 6.38 14.87
N MET A 21 -7.88 5.17 14.76
CA MET A 21 -8.24 4.21 13.70
C MET A 21 -9.33 3.23 14.13
N GLY A 22 -9.55 3.06 15.46
CA GLY A 22 -10.54 2.14 16.01
C GLY A 22 -10.20 0.65 15.87
N LYS A 23 -9.11 0.32 15.18
CA LYS A 23 -8.56 -1.03 14.96
C LYS A 23 -7.05 -1.00 15.17
N ASN A 24 -6.44 -2.16 15.44
CA ASN A 24 -4.99 -2.28 15.51
C ASN A 24 -4.36 -1.98 14.16
N LYS A 25 -3.58 -0.89 14.08
CA LYS A 25 -2.96 -0.43 12.82
C LYS A 25 -2.09 -1.51 12.15
N ALA A 26 -1.32 -2.24 12.94
CA ALA A 26 -0.41 -3.26 12.42
C ALA A 26 -1.14 -4.36 11.62
N LEU A 27 -2.42 -4.59 11.94
CA LEU A 27 -3.28 -5.61 11.33
C LEU A 27 -4.22 -5.04 10.25
N LEU A 28 -4.08 -3.77 9.88
CA LEU A 28 -4.81 -3.23 8.74
C LEU A 28 -4.27 -3.82 7.44
N GLU A 29 -5.18 -4.14 6.53
CA GLU A 29 -4.84 -4.68 5.21
C GLU A 29 -4.06 -3.66 4.38
N TYR A 30 -2.96 -4.10 3.81
CA TYR A 30 -2.14 -3.34 2.89
C TYR A 30 -1.64 -4.28 1.78
N GLU A 31 -1.96 -3.95 0.53
CA GLU A 31 -1.72 -4.84 -0.62
C GLU A 31 -2.35 -6.25 -0.39
N SER A 32 -1.58 -7.31 -0.53
CA SER A 32 -2.00 -8.71 -0.28
C SER A 32 -1.78 -9.19 1.16
N ASP A 33 -1.48 -8.30 2.10
CA ASP A 33 -1.13 -8.64 3.49
C ASP A 33 -1.66 -7.59 4.48
N THR A 34 -1.16 -7.61 5.70
CA THR A 34 -1.32 -6.55 6.69
C THR A 34 -0.07 -5.66 6.70
N PHE A 35 -0.14 -4.46 7.30
CA PHE A 35 1.04 -3.61 7.46
C PHE A 35 2.22 -4.35 8.10
N ILE A 36 1.97 -5.11 9.15
CA ILE A 36 3.03 -5.87 9.82
C ILE A 36 3.54 -7.03 8.96
N GLY A 37 2.66 -7.73 8.25
CA GLY A 37 3.02 -8.79 7.30
C GLY A 37 3.85 -8.27 6.15
N HIS A 38 3.49 -7.12 5.59
CA HIS A 38 4.26 -6.44 4.55
C HIS A 38 5.66 -6.07 5.07
N ALA A 39 5.78 -5.42 6.24
CA ALA A 39 7.07 -5.08 6.81
C ALA A 39 7.94 -6.32 7.08
N ILE A 40 7.37 -7.44 7.53
CA ILE A 40 8.11 -8.69 7.72
C ILE A 40 8.65 -9.22 6.37
N LYS A 41 7.85 -9.16 5.30
CA LYS A 41 8.27 -9.62 3.96
C LYS A 41 9.41 -8.78 3.40
N GLU A 42 9.36 -7.46 3.58
CA GLU A 42 10.42 -6.54 3.13
C GLU A 42 11.78 -6.87 3.75
N PHE A 43 11.80 -7.31 5.00
CA PHE A 43 13.03 -7.61 5.73
C PHE A 43 13.33 -9.11 5.84
N GLN A 44 12.84 -9.92 4.90
CA GLN A 44 13.19 -11.35 4.84
C GLN A 44 14.70 -11.55 4.72
N GLY A 45 15.26 -12.39 5.60
CA GLY A 45 16.70 -12.65 5.65
C GLY A 45 17.41 -12.01 6.85
N HIS A 46 16.75 -11.08 7.54
CA HIS A 46 17.23 -10.50 8.80
C HIS A 46 16.55 -11.15 10.01
N GLU A 47 17.19 -11.05 11.18
CA GLU A 47 16.50 -11.29 12.44
C GLU A 47 15.46 -10.19 12.64
N ILE A 48 14.17 -10.55 12.74
CA ILE A 48 13.08 -9.60 12.92
C ILE A 48 12.55 -9.68 14.36
N ILE A 49 12.46 -8.51 15.02
CA ILE A 49 11.98 -8.37 16.39
C ILE A 49 10.82 -7.37 16.36
N ILE A 50 9.67 -7.76 16.86
CA ILE A 50 8.46 -6.93 16.92
C ILE A 50 8.19 -6.53 18.36
N SER A 51 8.15 -5.23 18.64
CA SER A 51 7.63 -4.72 19.91
C SER A 51 6.13 -4.48 19.78
N ALA A 52 5.33 -5.21 20.57
CA ALA A 52 3.88 -5.12 20.54
C ALA A 52 3.27 -5.25 21.93
N SER A 53 2.26 -4.44 22.21
CA SER A 53 1.39 -4.58 23.38
C SER A 53 0.25 -5.54 23.06
N GLY A 54 0.41 -6.83 23.35
CA GLY A 54 -0.60 -7.85 23.07
C GLY A 54 -0.03 -8.99 22.22
N GLN A 55 0.51 -10.02 22.88
CA GLN A 55 1.25 -11.08 22.21
C GLN A 55 0.40 -11.98 21.31
N LYS A 56 -0.87 -12.26 21.68
CA LYS A 56 -1.71 -13.25 21.00
C LYS A 56 -1.96 -12.98 19.52
N GLU A 57 -2.05 -11.71 19.13
CA GLU A 57 -2.33 -11.31 17.75
C GLU A 57 -1.13 -11.53 16.82
N TYR A 58 0.07 -11.62 17.38
CA TYR A 58 1.35 -11.69 16.64
C TYR A 58 2.05 -13.06 16.77
N GLU A 59 1.54 -13.99 17.60
CA GLU A 59 2.18 -15.29 17.89
C GLU A 59 2.46 -16.17 16.64
N LYS A 60 1.71 -15.95 15.58
CA LYS A 60 1.86 -16.72 14.32
C LYS A 60 2.83 -16.09 13.33
N LEU A 61 3.35 -14.91 13.62
CA LEU A 61 4.27 -14.22 12.73
C LEU A 61 5.69 -14.82 12.82
N PRO A 62 6.42 -14.90 11.72
CA PRO A 62 7.79 -15.43 11.70
C PRO A 62 8.79 -14.37 12.23
N ALA A 63 8.61 -13.94 13.48
CA ALA A 63 9.41 -12.90 14.12
C ALA A 63 9.49 -13.13 15.64
N LYS A 64 10.52 -12.59 16.28
CA LYS A 64 10.64 -12.58 17.74
C LYS A 64 9.76 -11.47 18.32
N ILE A 65 8.82 -11.82 19.20
CA ILE A 65 7.91 -10.84 19.81
C ILE A 65 8.43 -10.43 21.18
N VAL A 66 8.51 -9.12 21.42
CA VAL A 66 8.84 -8.54 22.73
C VAL A 66 7.71 -7.62 23.19
N SER A 67 7.51 -7.54 24.49
CA SER A 67 6.47 -6.72 25.11
C SER A 67 7.07 -5.59 25.93
N ASP A 68 6.37 -4.45 25.94
CA ASP A 68 6.75 -3.32 26.77
C ASP A 68 6.63 -3.68 28.28
N GLU A 69 7.71 -3.49 29.02
CA GLU A 69 7.71 -3.61 30.49
C GLU A 69 7.10 -2.34 31.11
N ASN A 70 7.45 -1.18 30.57
CA ASN A 70 6.92 0.11 30.96
C ASN A 70 5.76 0.51 30.05
N LYS A 71 4.53 0.39 30.55
CA LYS A 71 3.35 0.67 29.72
C LYS A 71 3.16 2.17 29.50
N ASP A 72 2.68 2.52 28.29
CA ASP A 72 2.22 3.86 27.94
C ASP A 72 3.30 4.97 27.89
N ILE A 73 4.59 4.62 27.86
CA ILE A 73 5.69 5.60 27.74
C ILE A 73 6.13 5.85 26.29
N GLY A 74 5.46 5.22 25.33
CA GLY A 74 5.68 5.47 23.92
C GLY A 74 6.79 4.62 23.29
N PRO A 75 7.25 4.98 22.08
CA PRO A 75 8.12 4.13 21.27
C PRO A 75 9.53 3.91 21.86
N ILE A 76 9.95 4.71 22.84
CA ILE A 76 11.25 4.55 23.51
C ILE A 76 11.38 3.19 24.21
N GLU A 77 10.31 2.72 24.82
CA GLU A 77 10.28 1.40 25.46
C GLU A 77 10.39 0.28 24.44
N GLY A 78 9.64 0.38 23.35
CA GLY A 78 9.73 -0.59 22.27
C GLY A 78 11.15 -0.69 21.69
N ILE A 79 11.84 0.44 21.48
CA ILE A 79 13.24 0.46 21.04
C ILE A 79 14.14 -0.21 22.09
N ARG A 80 13.95 0.07 23.37
CA ARG A 80 14.72 -0.56 24.45
C ARG A 80 14.58 -2.08 24.41
N GLN A 81 13.36 -2.58 24.33
CA GLN A 81 13.07 -4.02 24.30
C GLN A 81 13.66 -4.70 23.03
N ILE A 82 13.53 -4.05 21.89
CA ILE A 82 14.09 -4.54 20.62
C ILE A 82 15.62 -4.63 20.72
N LEU A 83 16.29 -3.56 21.15
CA LEU A 83 17.74 -3.54 21.30
C LEU A 83 18.26 -4.59 22.30
N THR A 84 17.52 -4.81 23.40
CA THR A 84 17.86 -5.82 24.40
C THR A 84 17.74 -7.23 23.82
N ALA A 85 16.72 -7.47 22.99
CA ALA A 85 16.39 -8.79 22.44
C ALA A 85 17.19 -9.16 21.18
N ALA A 86 17.74 -8.18 20.45
CA ALA A 86 18.44 -8.38 19.20
C ALA A 86 19.72 -9.23 19.39
N SER A 87 20.08 -10.03 18.38
CA SER A 87 21.36 -10.77 18.36
C SER A 87 22.50 -9.86 17.89
N GLU A 88 22.24 -9.02 16.90
CA GLU A 88 23.26 -8.09 16.34
C GLU A 88 23.47 -6.84 17.21
N ASP A 89 24.66 -6.22 17.09
CA ASP A 89 25.02 -4.99 17.81
C ASP A 89 24.28 -3.76 17.29
N TYR A 90 23.82 -3.81 16.06
CA TYR A 90 23.07 -2.75 15.39
C TYR A 90 21.69 -3.21 15.03
N VAL A 91 20.70 -2.34 15.18
CA VAL A 91 19.30 -2.64 14.87
C VAL A 91 18.71 -1.51 14.04
N PHE A 92 18.22 -1.86 12.86
CA PHE A 92 17.36 -0.96 12.10
C PHE A 92 15.98 -0.94 12.72
N VAL A 93 15.46 0.24 13.06
CA VAL A 93 14.16 0.40 13.71
C VAL A 93 13.22 1.15 12.79
N CYS A 94 12.05 0.56 12.58
CA CYS A 94 10.93 1.20 11.88
C CYS A 94 9.60 1.01 12.60
N ALA A 95 8.59 1.77 12.21
CA ALA A 95 7.23 1.58 12.68
C ALA A 95 6.42 0.75 11.67
N CYS A 96 5.50 -0.08 12.13
CA CYS A 96 4.65 -0.89 11.26
C CYS A 96 3.74 -0.06 10.34
N ASP A 97 3.48 1.20 10.67
CA ASP A 97 2.66 2.13 9.90
C ASP A 97 3.47 2.96 8.87
N MET A 98 4.65 2.49 8.50
CA MET A 98 5.51 3.04 7.44
C MET A 98 5.50 2.10 6.20
N PRO A 99 4.44 2.09 5.39
CA PRO A 99 4.22 1.07 4.36
C PRO A 99 5.21 1.14 3.19
N PHE A 100 5.93 2.24 3.03
CA PHE A 100 6.88 2.42 1.92
C PHE A 100 8.33 2.11 2.30
N ILE A 101 8.56 1.70 3.55
CA ILE A 101 9.90 1.36 4.01
C ILE A 101 10.35 0.04 3.39
N THR A 102 11.62 -0.06 2.99
CA THR A 102 12.18 -1.23 2.33
C THR A 102 13.52 -1.62 2.92
N ASP A 103 14.00 -2.84 2.64
CA ASP A 103 15.33 -3.31 2.97
C ASP A 103 16.43 -2.39 2.41
N LYS A 104 16.22 -1.83 1.21
CA LYS A 104 17.17 -0.94 0.53
C LYS A 104 17.53 0.31 1.34
N ILE A 105 16.56 0.92 2.05
CA ILE A 105 16.88 2.08 2.90
C ILE A 105 17.66 1.66 4.13
N ALA A 106 17.35 0.49 4.70
CA ALA A 106 18.08 -0.03 5.85
C ALA A 106 19.53 -0.36 5.46
N ASP A 107 19.74 -1.02 4.33
CA ASP A 107 21.07 -1.30 3.77
C ASP A 107 21.84 -0.02 3.48
N TYR A 108 21.20 0.98 2.87
CA TYR A 108 21.82 2.28 2.62
C TYR A 108 22.28 2.96 3.91
N ILE A 109 21.47 2.94 4.98
CA ILE A 109 21.87 3.47 6.28
C ILE A 109 23.04 2.65 6.86
N ALA A 110 23.00 1.32 6.68
CA ALA A 110 24.02 0.43 7.22
C ALA A 110 25.41 0.63 6.59
N GLU A 111 25.50 1.16 5.37
CA GLU A 111 26.78 1.55 4.74
C GLU A 111 27.56 2.60 5.56
N PHE A 112 26.87 3.41 6.36
CA PHE A 112 27.49 4.44 7.20
C PHE A 112 27.94 3.93 8.57
N ILE A 113 27.70 2.67 8.92
CA ILE A 113 28.03 2.13 10.24
C ILE A 113 29.54 2.17 10.50
N SER A 114 29.92 2.88 11.55
CA SER A 114 31.30 3.00 12.04
C SER A 114 31.37 2.96 13.56
N SER A 115 32.58 2.92 14.13
CA SER A 115 32.77 3.01 15.58
C SER A 115 32.51 4.41 16.16
N ASP A 116 32.39 5.43 15.31
CA ASP A 116 32.35 6.84 15.71
C ASP A 116 30.95 7.26 16.16
N TYR A 117 29.92 6.54 15.71
CA TYR A 117 28.52 6.87 15.97
C TYR A 117 27.76 5.71 16.63
N ASP A 118 26.73 6.07 17.37
CA ASP A 118 25.84 5.16 18.08
C ASP A 118 24.45 5.12 17.45
N CYS A 119 24.07 6.16 16.71
CA CYS A 119 22.81 6.26 15.96
C CYS A 119 23.07 6.75 14.54
N TYR A 120 22.28 6.25 13.59
CA TYR A 120 22.29 6.61 12.17
C TYR A 120 20.86 6.89 11.75
N VAL A 121 20.52 8.16 11.55
CA VAL A 121 19.13 8.62 11.42
C VAL A 121 18.94 9.32 10.09
N VAL A 122 17.90 8.91 9.38
CA VAL A 122 17.49 9.56 8.14
C VAL A 122 16.91 10.95 8.42
N THR A 123 17.29 11.91 7.58
CA THR A 123 16.68 13.24 7.55
C THR A 123 16.11 13.55 6.17
N ASP A 124 14.96 14.23 6.16
CA ASP A 124 14.33 14.78 4.96
C ASP A 124 14.13 16.29 5.21
N GLU A 125 14.83 17.12 4.45
CA GLU A 125 15.01 18.55 4.76
C GLU A 125 15.56 18.72 6.19
N ASP A 126 14.89 19.49 7.04
CA ASP A 126 15.26 19.67 8.44
C ASP A 126 14.60 18.67 9.41
N ARG A 127 13.83 17.70 8.89
CA ARG A 127 13.10 16.75 9.70
C ARG A 127 13.88 15.45 9.90
N MET A 128 14.11 15.07 11.16
CA MET A 128 14.68 13.78 11.51
C MET A 128 13.61 12.69 11.64
N HIS A 129 13.95 11.46 11.26
CA HIS A 129 13.06 10.30 11.29
C HIS A 129 13.60 9.21 12.24
N PRO A 130 13.40 9.33 13.57
CA PRO A 130 13.92 8.37 14.55
C PRO A 130 13.38 6.93 14.38
N LEU A 131 12.29 6.76 13.62
CA LEU A 131 11.70 5.47 13.24
C LEU A 131 12.04 5.08 11.79
N CYS A 132 13.11 5.62 11.24
CA CYS A 132 13.83 5.15 10.07
C CYS A 132 15.33 5.35 10.37
N ALA A 133 15.85 4.48 11.24
CA ALA A 133 17.18 4.70 11.84
C ALA A 133 17.83 3.39 12.28
N ILE A 134 19.15 3.34 12.29
CA ILE A 134 19.92 2.28 12.93
C ILE A 134 20.44 2.75 14.27
N TYR A 135 20.21 1.94 15.30
CA TYR A 135 20.67 2.14 16.67
C TYR A 135 21.68 1.07 17.04
N SER A 136 22.80 1.47 17.66
CA SER A 136 23.71 0.54 18.31
C SER A 136 23.19 0.20 19.71
N LYS A 137 23.41 -1.03 20.19
CA LYS A 137 23.13 -1.43 21.58
C LYS A 137 23.82 -0.52 22.62
N ARG A 138 24.85 0.21 22.23
CA ARG A 138 25.55 1.19 23.09
C ARG A 138 24.63 2.31 23.59
N VAL A 139 23.47 2.54 22.97
CA VAL A 139 22.50 3.54 23.43
C VAL A 139 21.60 3.06 24.55
N LEU A 140 21.60 1.75 24.90
CA LEU A 140 20.76 1.21 25.98
C LEU A 140 20.90 1.96 27.31
N PRO A 141 22.11 2.25 27.82
CA PRO A 141 22.25 3.03 29.06
C PRO A 141 21.67 4.44 28.96
N ILE A 142 21.71 5.06 27.77
CA ILE A 142 21.11 6.39 27.53
C ILE A 142 19.59 6.27 27.63
N ILE A 143 18.99 5.26 26.97
CA ILE A 143 17.55 5.02 26.98
C ILE A 143 17.06 4.74 28.41
N GLU A 144 17.75 3.88 29.15
CA GLU A 144 17.41 3.55 30.55
C GLU A 144 17.45 4.79 31.46
N LYS A 145 18.46 5.66 31.29
CA LYS A 145 18.54 6.91 32.03
C LYS A 145 17.41 7.88 31.68
N LEU A 146 17.06 7.99 30.41
CA LEU A 146 15.94 8.83 29.97
C LEU A 146 14.61 8.33 30.54
N ILE A 147 14.37 7.03 30.49
CA ILE A 147 13.15 6.41 31.07
C ILE A 147 13.09 6.65 32.58
N ALA A 148 14.19 6.46 33.29
CA ALA A 148 14.25 6.71 34.74
C ALA A 148 13.96 8.16 35.13
N ASN A 149 14.29 9.12 34.23
CA ASN A 149 14.01 10.54 34.41
C ASN A 149 12.61 10.96 33.95
N GLY A 150 11.78 10.04 33.39
CA GLY A 150 10.49 10.36 32.82
C GLY A 150 10.54 11.07 31.46
N GLU A 151 11.64 10.93 30.73
CA GLU A 151 11.91 11.57 29.45
C GLU A 151 11.74 10.57 28.30
N TYR A 152 10.62 10.62 27.55
CA TYR A 152 10.23 9.57 26.62
C TYR A 152 10.32 9.97 25.14
N LYS A 153 10.81 11.17 24.83
CA LYS A 153 10.93 11.66 23.46
C LYS A 153 12.14 11.03 22.75
N LEU A 154 11.93 10.35 21.62
CA LEU A 154 13.01 9.70 20.86
C LEU A 154 14.14 10.67 20.47
N ARG A 155 13.83 11.95 20.23
CA ARG A 155 14.82 12.99 19.94
C ARG A 155 15.91 13.06 21.02
N LEU A 156 15.56 12.83 22.29
CA LEU A 156 16.51 12.89 23.40
C LEU A 156 17.55 11.76 23.34
N ILE A 157 17.21 10.60 22.77
CA ILE A 157 18.20 9.54 22.52
C ILE A 157 19.27 10.08 21.57
N LEU A 158 18.86 10.72 20.48
CA LEU A 158 19.74 11.22 19.43
C LEU A 158 20.61 12.39 19.91
N GLU A 159 20.08 13.23 20.79
CA GLU A 159 20.78 14.36 21.39
C GLU A 159 21.83 13.93 22.44
N ASN A 160 21.62 12.79 23.10
CA ASN A 160 22.52 12.26 24.11
C ASN A 160 23.47 11.17 23.57
N ALA A 161 23.31 10.72 22.35
CA ALA A 161 24.15 9.75 21.66
C ALA A 161 25.02 10.43 20.59
N ARG A 162 26.08 9.75 20.15
CA ARG A 162 26.83 10.18 18.96
C ARG A 162 26.02 9.83 17.73
N THR A 163 25.30 10.79 17.18
CA THR A 163 24.36 10.57 16.08
C THR A 163 24.91 11.07 14.75
N LYS A 164 24.84 10.22 13.72
CA LYS A 164 25.06 10.59 12.32
C LYS A 164 23.70 10.81 11.66
N PHE A 165 23.50 12.01 11.14
CA PHE A 165 22.34 12.33 10.31
C PHE A 165 22.66 12.06 8.84
N ILE A 166 21.75 11.37 8.14
CA ILE A 166 21.87 10.92 6.75
C ILE A 166 20.75 11.57 5.96
N SER A 167 21.10 12.54 5.11
CA SER A 167 20.12 13.22 4.26
C SER A 167 19.66 12.31 3.13
N LEU A 168 18.34 12.31 2.84
CA LEU A 168 17.77 11.69 1.65
C LEU A 168 17.86 12.60 0.41
N GLU A 169 18.30 13.85 0.55
CA GLU A 169 18.49 14.73 -0.58
C GLU A 169 19.56 14.18 -1.54
N ASN A 170 19.27 14.28 -2.83
CA ASN A 170 20.13 13.75 -3.90
C ASN A 170 20.33 12.24 -3.88
N THR A 171 19.48 11.49 -3.18
CA THR A 171 19.40 10.03 -3.27
C THR A 171 18.30 9.60 -4.26
N THR A 172 18.26 8.30 -4.56
CA THR A 172 17.17 7.72 -5.37
C THR A 172 15.91 7.41 -4.56
N PHE A 173 15.94 7.62 -3.25
CA PHE A 173 14.80 7.36 -2.37
C PHE A 173 13.77 8.49 -2.45
N GLU A 174 12.52 8.14 -2.68
CA GLU A 174 11.43 9.10 -2.63
C GLU A 174 11.12 9.50 -1.17
N LYS A 175 10.68 10.75 -0.96
CA LYS A 175 10.30 11.25 0.38
C LYS A 175 9.20 10.41 1.06
N LYS A 176 8.37 9.72 0.26
CA LYS A 176 7.31 8.84 0.80
C LYS A 176 7.87 7.68 1.66
N ILE A 177 9.15 7.30 1.49
CA ILE A 177 9.76 6.16 2.22
C ILE A 177 9.69 6.32 3.74
N VAL A 178 9.70 7.57 4.23
CA VAL A 178 9.58 7.89 5.66
C VAL A 178 8.17 8.31 6.09
N ARG A 179 7.18 8.16 5.20
CA ARG A 179 5.80 8.54 5.47
C ARG A 179 5.10 7.51 6.37
N ASN A 180 4.49 7.99 7.46
CA ASN A 180 3.61 7.20 8.32
C ASN A 180 2.16 7.35 7.88
N VAL A 181 1.36 6.32 8.14
CA VAL A 181 -0.10 6.31 7.95
C VAL A 181 -0.78 6.38 9.30
N ASN A 182 -1.27 7.55 9.68
CA ASN A 182 -1.76 7.83 11.03
C ASN A 182 -3.27 8.00 11.13
N THR A 183 -3.94 8.33 10.01
CA THR A 183 -5.38 8.62 9.95
C THR A 183 -6.11 7.67 9.01
N LYS A 184 -7.44 7.60 9.16
CA LYS A 184 -8.30 6.83 8.24
C LYS A 184 -8.23 7.39 6.81
N GLU A 185 -8.07 8.70 6.69
CA GLU A 185 -7.95 9.41 5.42
C GLU A 185 -6.65 9.02 4.71
N GLU A 186 -5.51 9.07 5.42
CA GLU A 186 -4.21 8.63 4.88
C GLU A 186 -4.23 7.15 4.50
N TYR A 187 -4.90 6.30 5.28
CA TYR A 187 -5.07 4.89 4.97
C TYR A 187 -5.94 4.67 3.73
N ARG A 188 -7.04 5.45 3.57
CA ARG A 188 -7.86 5.42 2.36
C ARG A 188 -7.09 5.90 1.14
N GLU A 189 -6.22 6.92 1.31
CA GLU A 189 -5.34 7.39 0.23
C GLU A 189 -4.35 6.35 -0.24
N LEU A 190 -3.81 5.54 0.66
CA LEU A 190 -2.98 4.37 0.29
C LEU A 190 -3.75 3.38 -0.55
N LYS A 191 -5.03 3.21 -0.26
CA LYS A 191 -5.95 2.34 -0.99
C LYS A 191 -6.60 3.03 -2.20
N LYS A 192 -6.10 4.19 -2.69
CA LYS A 192 -6.59 4.78 -3.94
C LYS A 192 -6.42 3.76 -5.05
N PRO A 193 -7.51 3.37 -5.72
CA PRO A 193 -7.39 2.43 -6.80
C PRO A 193 -6.57 3.02 -7.94
N VAL A 194 -5.75 2.20 -8.52
CA VAL A 194 -5.14 2.49 -9.80
C VAL A 194 -6.21 2.35 -10.87
N ILE A 195 -6.38 3.36 -11.70
CA ILE A 195 -7.45 3.43 -12.69
C ILE A 195 -6.85 3.46 -14.08
N PHE A 196 -7.30 2.56 -14.96
CA PHE A 196 -6.95 2.59 -16.37
C PHE A 196 -8.11 2.15 -17.25
N ALA A 197 -8.09 2.51 -18.52
CA ALA A 197 -9.15 2.17 -19.47
C ALA A 197 -8.69 1.09 -20.47
N VAL A 198 -9.67 0.31 -20.94
CA VAL A 198 -9.53 -0.55 -22.12
C VAL A 198 -10.47 -0.01 -23.20
N SER A 199 -9.89 0.61 -24.23
CA SER A 199 -10.61 1.26 -25.30
C SER A 199 -10.45 0.51 -26.63
N GLY A 200 -11.39 0.67 -27.54
CA GLY A 200 -11.35 -0.01 -28.84
C GLY A 200 -12.70 0.09 -29.56
N TYR A 201 -12.74 -0.35 -30.81
CA TYR A 201 -13.99 -0.46 -31.56
C TYR A 201 -14.94 -1.51 -30.98
N LYS A 202 -16.21 -1.49 -31.42
CA LYS A 202 -17.16 -2.56 -31.11
C LYS A 202 -16.60 -3.89 -31.63
N ASP A 203 -16.75 -4.95 -30.82
CA ASP A 203 -16.30 -6.32 -31.14
C ASP A 203 -14.77 -6.47 -31.34
N SER A 204 -13.96 -5.55 -30.79
CA SER A 204 -12.49 -5.65 -30.79
C SER A 204 -11.91 -6.55 -29.70
N GLY A 205 -12.74 -7.22 -28.87
CA GLY A 205 -12.29 -8.13 -27.81
C GLY A 205 -12.06 -7.48 -26.44
N LYS A 206 -12.49 -6.22 -26.22
CA LYS A 206 -12.31 -5.52 -24.92
C LYS A 206 -12.79 -6.31 -23.72
N THR A 207 -14.02 -6.76 -23.74
CA THR A 207 -14.65 -7.48 -22.63
C THR A 207 -13.89 -8.77 -22.29
N TRP A 208 -13.44 -9.51 -23.31
CA TRP A 208 -12.60 -10.69 -23.12
C TRP A 208 -11.27 -10.33 -22.48
N LEU A 209 -10.56 -9.33 -23.02
CA LEU A 209 -9.28 -8.89 -22.45
C LEU A 209 -9.43 -8.42 -21.00
N ILE A 210 -10.48 -7.66 -20.68
CA ILE A 210 -10.76 -7.22 -19.30
C ILE A 210 -10.95 -8.41 -18.38
N ALA A 211 -11.71 -9.43 -18.80
CA ALA A 211 -11.91 -10.63 -18.00
C ALA A 211 -10.60 -11.38 -17.72
N GLU A 212 -9.72 -11.50 -18.71
CA GLU A 212 -8.40 -12.11 -18.53
C GLU A 212 -7.49 -11.27 -17.60
N LEU A 213 -7.48 -9.94 -17.77
CA LEU A 213 -6.72 -9.06 -16.87
C LEU A 213 -7.24 -9.13 -15.43
N ILE A 214 -8.55 -9.21 -15.22
CA ILE A 214 -9.13 -9.43 -13.88
C ILE A 214 -8.58 -10.71 -13.27
N ASN A 215 -8.58 -11.82 -14.03
CA ASN A 215 -8.05 -13.10 -13.57
C ASN A 215 -6.57 -12.98 -13.15
N GLU A 216 -5.73 -12.32 -13.94
CA GLU A 216 -4.32 -12.13 -13.61
C GLU A 216 -4.12 -11.24 -12.39
N PHE A 217 -4.85 -10.12 -12.27
CA PHE A 217 -4.79 -9.26 -11.08
C PHE A 217 -5.25 -9.97 -9.81
N ILE A 218 -6.31 -10.78 -9.89
CA ILE A 218 -6.79 -11.58 -8.74
C ILE A 218 -5.75 -12.64 -8.33
N LYS A 219 -5.07 -13.29 -9.28
CA LYS A 219 -3.97 -14.23 -8.99
C LYS A 219 -2.82 -13.54 -8.25
N ASP A 220 -2.53 -12.28 -8.58
CA ASP A 220 -1.53 -11.46 -7.90
C ASP A 220 -2.03 -10.85 -6.57
N GLY A 221 -3.27 -11.15 -6.16
CA GLY A 221 -3.85 -10.72 -4.88
C GLY A 221 -4.56 -9.36 -4.90
N PHE A 222 -4.72 -8.73 -6.07
CA PHE A 222 -5.45 -7.45 -6.18
C PHE A 222 -6.96 -7.64 -6.25
N SER A 223 -7.71 -6.71 -5.64
CA SER A 223 -9.15 -6.57 -5.85
C SER A 223 -9.43 -5.65 -7.04
N VAL A 224 -10.37 -6.03 -7.91
CA VAL A 224 -10.64 -5.33 -9.16
C VAL A 224 -12.09 -4.89 -9.24
N GLY A 225 -12.32 -3.61 -9.59
CA GLY A 225 -13.62 -3.06 -9.98
C GLY A 225 -13.64 -2.77 -11.48
N VAL A 226 -14.83 -2.80 -12.08
CA VAL A 226 -15.01 -2.46 -13.48
C VAL A 226 -16.15 -1.48 -13.65
N VAL A 227 -15.91 -0.42 -14.42
CA VAL A 227 -16.96 0.50 -14.89
C VAL A 227 -17.07 0.36 -16.41
N LYS A 228 -18.24 -0.03 -16.88
CA LYS A 228 -18.52 -0.14 -18.32
C LYS A 228 -19.43 0.98 -18.77
N HIS A 229 -19.01 1.70 -19.80
CA HIS A 229 -19.88 2.62 -20.55
C HIS A 229 -20.61 1.86 -21.67
N ASP A 230 -21.94 1.73 -21.54
CA ASP A 230 -22.78 1.21 -22.61
C ASP A 230 -23.46 2.37 -23.34
N GLY A 231 -23.21 2.48 -24.64
CA GLY A 231 -23.78 3.54 -25.49
C GLY A 231 -25.21 3.26 -25.97
N HIS A 232 -25.88 2.20 -25.47
CA HIS A 232 -27.18 1.76 -25.95
C HIS A 232 -28.31 1.85 -24.93
N ASP A 233 -28.12 2.51 -23.76
CA ASP A 233 -29.12 2.61 -22.69
C ASP A 233 -29.78 1.25 -22.36
N SER A 234 -29.01 0.16 -22.40
CA SER A 234 -29.54 -1.16 -22.08
C SER A 234 -29.88 -1.23 -20.58
N ILE A 235 -31.11 -1.64 -20.29
CA ILE A 235 -31.58 -1.80 -18.91
C ILE A 235 -30.80 -2.96 -18.28
N ALA A 236 -30.13 -2.67 -17.17
CA ALA A 236 -29.34 -3.66 -16.44
C ALA A 236 -30.21 -4.73 -15.74
N GLU A 237 -31.49 -4.46 -15.59
CA GLU A 237 -32.46 -5.35 -14.93
C GLU A 237 -33.04 -6.36 -15.90
N ALA A 238 -33.02 -7.63 -15.52
CA ALA A 238 -33.61 -8.69 -16.34
C ALA A 238 -35.15 -8.55 -16.37
N GLU A 239 -35.74 -8.64 -17.56
CA GLU A 239 -37.21 -8.68 -17.74
C GLU A 239 -37.82 -9.75 -16.83
N GLY A 240 -38.97 -9.40 -16.20
CA GLY A 240 -39.71 -10.30 -15.33
C GLY A 240 -39.30 -10.30 -13.86
N THR A 241 -38.22 -9.65 -13.49
CA THR A 241 -37.84 -9.46 -12.07
C THR A 241 -38.73 -8.42 -11.38
N ASP A 242 -38.80 -8.45 -10.05
CA ASP A 242 -39.63 -7.49 -9.31
C ASP A 242 -39.03 -6.08 -9.41
N THR A 243 -37.70 -5.91 -9.38
CA THR A 243 -37.04 -4.62 -9.61
C THR A 243 -37.34 -4.04 -10.98
N TYR A 244 -37.41 -4.88 -12.03
CA TYR A 244 -37.84 -4.46 -13.36
C TYR A 244 -39.29 -3.94 -13.35
N LYS A 245 -40.23 -4.63 -12.67
CA LYS A 245 -41.60 -4.17 -12.50
C LYS A 245 -41.68 -2.83 -11.78
N TYR A 246 -40.86 -2.63 -10.74
CA TYR A 246 -40.83 -1.35 -10.00
C TYR A 246 -40.29 -0.23 -10.88
N ALA A 247 -39.24 -0.47 -11.65
CA ALA A 247 -38.72 0.51 -12.60
C ALA A 247 -39.76 0.88 -13.68
N CYS A 248 -40.43 -0.11 -14.25
CA CYS A 248 -41.53 0.12 -15.22
C CYS A 248 -42.70 0.88 -14.60
N ALA A 249 -42.94 0.74 -13.30
CA ALA A 249 -43.97 1.48 -12.57
C ALA A 249 -43.56 2.94 -12.24
N GLY A 250 -42.32 3.35 -12.57
CA GLY A 250 -41.84 4.70 -12.40
C GLY A 250 -40.93 4.92 -11.18
N ALA A 251 -40.41 3.86 -10.56
CA ALA A 251 -39.43 4.03 -9.52
C ALA A 251 -38.12 4.63 -10.10
N ALA A 252 -37.68 5.74 -9.55
CA ALA A 252 -36.44 6.42 -9.97
C ALA A 252 -35.17 5.62 -9.66
N VAL A 253 -35.20 4.84 -8.59
CA VAL A 253 -34.11 3.96 -8.15
C VAL A 253 -34.70 2.68 -7.57
N THR A 254 -34.12 1.54 -7.92
CA THR A 254 -34.42 0.23 -7.33
C THR A 254 -33.17 -0.34 -6.70
N ALA A 255 -33.33 -1.14 -5.66
CA ALA A 255 -32.24 -1.88 -5.03
C ALA A 255 -32.70 -3.28 -4.64
N VAL A 256 -31.84 -4.26 -4.87
CA VAL A 256 -31.97 -5.61 -4.35
C VAL A 256 -30.69 -6.00 -3.63
N TYR A 257 -30.82 -6.65 -2.50
CA TYR A 257 -29.67 -7.08 -1.71
C TYR A 257 -29.90 -8.44 -1.05
N SER A 258 -28.80 -9.10 -0.75
CA SER A 258 -28.71 -10.31 0.07
C SER A 258 -27.57 -10.15 1.07
N ASP A 259 -27.29 -11.17 1.87
CA ASP A 259 -26.20 -11.12 2.86
C ASP A 259 -24.79 -10.81 2.28
N SER A 260 -24.58 -11.10 0.98
CA SER A 260 -23.27 -10.98 0.34
C SER A 260 -23.25 -10.21 -0.98
N LYS A 261 -24.44 -9.84 -1.52
CA LYS A 261 -24.53 -9.17 -2.83
C LYS A 261 -25.63 -8.12 -2.82
N TYR A 262 -25.43 -7.06 -3.56
CA TYR A 262 -26.45 -6.05 -3.81
C TYR A 262 -26.34 -5.50 -5.24
N VAL A 263 -27.44 -5.00 -5.75
CA VAL A 263 -27.53 -4.26 -7.02
C VAL A 263 -28.39 -3.02 -6.77
N ILE A 264 -27.91 -1.88 -7.24
CA ILE A 264 -28.67 -0.62 -7.28
C ILE A 264 -28.78 -0.22 -8.74
N SER A 265 -30.00 0.03 -9.19
CA SER A 265 -30.32 0.47 -10.55
C SER A 265 -31.13 1.76 -10.49
N GLY A 266 -30.80 2.72 -11.33
CA GLY A 266 -31.47 4.01 -11.37
C GLY A 266 -31.54 4.56 -12.78
N THR A 267 -32.42 5.54 -12.99
CA THR A 267 -32.57 6.27 -14.26
C THR A 267 -32.04 7.69 -14.10
N GLY A 268 -31.36 8.19 -15.14
CA GLY A 268 -30.84 9.57 -15.15
C GLY A 268 -29.44 9.65 -15.77
N LYS A 269 -28.96 10.88 -15.88
CA LYS A 269 -27.60 11.12 -16.34
C LYS A 269 -26.62 10.79 -15.21
N VAL A 270 -25.69 9.87 -15.48
CA VAL A 270 -24.66 9.44 -14.53
C VAL A 270 -23.32 10.02 -14.99
N ASP A 271 -22.62 10.66 -14.07
CA ASP A 271 -21.20 10.96 -14.28
C ASP A 271 -20.38 9.70 -13.91
N PRO A 272 -19.55 9.18 -14.82
CA PRO A 272 -18.69 8.03 -14.51
C PRO A 272 -17.81 8.24 -13.29
N GLU A 273 -17.39 9.47 -12.99
CA GLU A 273 -16.59 9.79 -11.80
C GLU A 273 -17.37 9.53 -10.51
N ASP A 274 -18.69 9.74 -10.50
CA ASP A 274 -19.52 9.42 -9.33
C ASP A 274 -19.53 7.90 -9.05
N LEU A 275 -19.54 7.07 -10.09
CA LEU A 275 -19.46 5.59 -9.95
C LEU A 275 -18.08 5.17 -9.43
N ILE A 276 -17.02 5.76 -9.96
CA ILE A 276 -15.65 5.52 -9.50
C ILE A 276 -15.52 5.93 -8.03
N ASP A 277 -16.07 7.08 -7.66
CA ASP A 277 -16.03 7.57 -6.27
C ASP A 277 -16.88 6.72 -5.32
N GLN A 278 -17.99 6.17 -5.76
CA GLN A 278 -18.75 5.17 -4.98
C GLN A 278 -17.93 3.91 -4.73
N MET A 279 -17.20 3.40 -5.73
CA MET A 279 -16.29 2.26 -5.56
C MET A 279 -15.17 2.58 -4.56
N LYS A 280 -14.55 3.77 -4.64
CA LYS A 280 -13.51 4.22 -3.70
C LYS A 280 -14.01 4.34 -2.26
N ARG A 281 -15.30 4.63 -2.06
CA ARG A 281 -15.92 4.79 -0.73
C ARG A 281 -16.52 3.51 -0.17
N SER A 282 -16.51 2.41 -0.94
CA SER A 282 -17.01 1.13 -0.45
C SER A 282 -16.21 0.65 0.78
N GLU A 283 -16.77 -0.26 1.55
CA GLU A 283 -16.10 -0.82 2.74
C GLU A 283 -14.78 -1.51 2.37
N ASN A 284 -14.75 -2.18 1.22
CA ASN A 284 -13.57 -2.81 0.64
C ASN A 284 -13.35 -2.25 -0.77
N PRO A 285 -12.70 -1.07 -0.91
CA PRO A 285 -12.51 -0.46 -2.20
C PRO A 285 -11.59 -1.32 -3.08
N PRO A 286 -11.90 -1.44 -4.39
CA PRO A 286 -11.02 -2.16 -5.29
C PRO A 286 -9.67 -1.44 -5.39
N GLN A 287 -8.58 -2.20 -5.47
CA GLN A 287 -7.23 -1.67 -5.65
C GLN A 287 -6.99 -1.27 -7.11
N ILE A 288 -7.75 -1.86 -8.04
CA ILE A 288 -7.68 -1.56 -9.46
C ILE A 288 -9.10 -1.30 -9.97
N ILE A 289 -9.29 -0.24 -10.75
CA ILE A 289 -10.54 0.01 -11.49
C ILE A 289 -10.24 0.02 -12.98
N ILE A 290 -10.89 -0.87 -13.72
CA ILE A 290 -10.80 -0.96 -15.17
C ILE A 290 -12.04 -0.29 -15.78
N LEU A 291 -11.80 0.64 -16.70
CA LEU A 291 -12.86 1.36 -17.42
C LEU A 291 -13.02 0.79 -18.82
N GLU A 292 -14.16 0.13 -19.11
CA GLU A 292 -14.46 -0.36 -20.46
C GLU A 292 -15.02 0.76 -21.35
N GLY A 293 -14.30 1.09 -22.41
CA GLY A 293 -14.66 2.18 -23.32
C GLY A 293 -13.82 3.42 -23.08
N PHE A 294 -14.37 4.47 -22.56
CA PHE A 294 -13.71 5.70 -22.09
C PHE A 294 -12.63 6.27 -23.03
N LYS A 295 -12.87 6.29 -24.34
CA LYS A 295 -11.90 6.70 -25.38
C LYS A 295 -11.39 8.12 -25.18
N SER A 296 -12.27 9.03 -24.75
CA SER A 296 -12.00 10.47 -24.58
C SER A 296 -11.53 10.87 -23.18
N SER A 297 -11.43 9.91 -22.24
CA SER A 297 -10.96 10.20 -20.88
C SER A 297 -9.46 10.48 -20.83
N SER A 298 -9.01 11.14 -19.79
CA SER A 298 -7.58 11.36 -19.50
C SER A 298 -6.91 10.16 -18.81
N TYR A 299 -7.64 9.10 -18.49
CA TYR A 299 -7.08 7.91 -17.85
C TYR A 299 -6.09 7.20 -18.78
N PRO A 300 -4.99 6.63 -18.21
CA PRO A 300 -4.12 5.73 -18.95
C PRO A 300 -4.91 4.60 -19.60
N LYS A 301 -4.57 4.19 -20.81
CA LYS A 301 -5.39 3.22 -21.53
C LYS A 301 -4.65 2.24 -22.42
N ILE A 302 -5.22 1.04 -22.49
CA ILE A 302 -4.91 0.05 -23.51
C ILE A 302 -5.88 0.28 -24.67
N VAL A 303 -5.36 0.31 -25.89
CA VAL A 303 -6.17 0.56 -27.09
C VAL A 303 -6.17 -0.66 -28.00
N LEU A 304 -7.35 -1.28 -28.20
CA LEU A 304 -7.52 -2.37 -29.15
C LEU A 304 -7.95 -1.84 -30.52
N GLY A 305 -7.13 -2.18 -31.50
CA GLY A 305 -7.43 -1.98 -32.93
C GLY A 305 -8.25 -3.13 -33.50
N LYS A 306 -8.82 -2.89 -34.67
CA LYS A 306 -9.49 -3.87 -35.52
C LYS A 306 -9.06 -3.65 -36.96
N ASP A 307 -8.65 -4.71 -37.62
CA ASP A 307 -8.22 -4.69 -39.04
C ASP A 307 -7.11 -3.65 -39.36
N GLY A 308 -6.23 -3.41 -38.37
CA GLY A 308 -5.12 -2.45 -38.47
C GLY A 308 -5.46 -1.02 -38.11
N GLU A 309 -6.72 -0.72 -37.83
CA GLU A 309 -7.19 0.61 -37.44
C GLU A 309 -7.40 0.73 -35.95
N PHE A 310 -7.06 1.88 -35.37
CA PHE A 310 -7.25 2.21 -33.98
C PHE A 310 -8.24 3.37 -33.81
N PRO A 311 -9.09 3.35 -32.77
CA PRO A 311 -9.95 4.49 -32.50
C PRO A 311 -9.12 5.73 -32.15
N PRO A 312 -9.63 6.93 -32.43
CA PRO A 312 -8.98 8.17 -32.04
C PRO A 312 -8.96 8.27 -30.51
N VAL A 313 -7.78 8.45 -29.94
CA VAL A 313 -7.52 8.63 -28.50
C VAL A 313 -6.40 9.65 -28.31
N ASP A 314 -6.30 10.23 -27.14
CA ASP A 314 -5.13 11.03 -26.77
C ASP A 314 -3.91 10.11 -26.59
N GLU A 315 -2.92 10.23 -27.46
CA GLU A 315 -1.72 9.39 -27.48
C GLU A 315 -0.91 9.50 -26.20
N SER A 316 -0.97 10.62 -25.48
CA SER A 316 -0.27 10.80 -24.21
C SER A 316 -0.81 9.88 -23.09
N THR A 317 -2.02 9.36 -23.26
CA THR A 317 -2.66 8.44 -22.30
C THR A 317 -2.48 6.97 -22.66
N VAL A 318 -1.84 6.66 -23.80
CA VAL A 318 -1.77 5.27 -24.27
C VAL A 318 -0.64 4.51 -23.60
N ILE A 319 -1.01 3.46 -22.84
CA ILE A 319 -0.06 2.49 -22.28
C ILE A 319 0.44 1.55 -23.39
N LEU A 320 -0.50 1.00 -24.17
CA LEU A 320 -0.21 -0.01 -25.18
C LEU A 320 -1.29 -0.02 -26.28
N LYS A 321 -0.88 -0.23 -27.51
CA LYS A 321 -1.77 -0.51 -28.65
C LYS A 321 -1.66 -1.97 -29.07
N ILE A 322 -2.79 -2.63 -29.32
CA ILE A 322 -2.87 -4.03 -29.69
C ILE A 322 -3.80 -4.15 -30.91
N ASN A 323 -3.33 -4.78 -31.93
CA ASN A 323 -4.13 -5.01 -33.15
C ASN A 323 -4.66 -6.45 -33.20
N GLY A 324 -5.97 -6.59 -33.28
CA GLY A 324 -6.64 -7.88 -33.34
C GLY A 324 -6.99 -8.48 -31.98
N ARG A 325 -7.33 -9.79 -31.97
CA ARG A 325 -7.66 -10.56 -30.76
C ARG A 325 -6.39 -11.00 -30.06
N CYS A 326 -6.35 -10.82 -28.74
CA CYS A 326 -5.27 -11.27 -27.89
C CYS A 326 -5.30 -12.79 -27.68
N ASP A 327 -4.15 -13.41 -27.59
CA ASP A 327 -3.96 -14.76 -27.04
C ASP A 327 -3.43 -14.70 -25.58
N ALA A 328 -3.27 -15.86 -24.94
CA ALA A 328 -2.80 -15.95 -23.57
C ALA A 328 -1.38 -15.34 -23.36
N ASN A 329 -0.48 -15.44 -24.33
CA ASN A 329 0.87 -14.86 -24.26
C ASN A 329 0.81 -13.33 -24.33
N GLU A 330 -0.09 -12.80 -25.17
CA GLU A 330 -0.33 -11.37 -25.25
C GLU A 330 -0.95 -10.82 -23.97
N VAL A 331 -1.87 -11.56 -23.32
CA VAL A 331 -2.43 -11.16 -22.01
C VAL A 331 -1.32 -10.99 -20.98
N ALA A 332 -0.40 -11.95 -20.86
CA ALA A 332 0.73 -11.85 -19.92
C ALA A 332 1.63 -10.64 -20.22
N ARG A 333 1.90 -10.37 -21.50
CA ARG A 333 2.66 -9.18 -21.94
C ARG A 333 1.96 -7.88 -21.58
N ILE A 334 0.64 -7.81 -21.80
CA ILE A 334 -0.19 -6.65 -21.49
C ILE A 334 -0.21 -6.42 -19.98
N PHE A 335 -0.45 -7.46 -19.21
CA PHE A 335 -0.47 -7.42 -17.76
C PHE A 335 0.83 -6.86 -17.19
N ASN A 336 1.98 -7.36 -17.64
CA ASN A 336 3.29 -6.85 -17.21
C ASN A 336 3.52 -5.40 -17.64
N ALA A 337 3.07 -5.01 -18.84
CA ALA A 337 3.18 -3.63 -19.31
C ALA A 337 2.32 -2.68 -18.47
N VAL A 338 1.10 -3.09 -18.11
CA VAL A 338 0.19 -2.33 -17.23
C VAL A 338 0.80 -2.19 -15.85
N LYS A 339 1.28 -3.29 -15.24
CA LYS A 339 1.94 -3.24 -13.92
C LYS A 339 3.13 -2.28 -13.94
N LYS A 340 4.00 -2.39 -14.93
CA LYS A 340 5.17 -1.51 -15.05
C LYS A 340 4.78 -0.04 -15.23
N TYR A 341 3.76 0.26 -16.03
CA TYR A 341 3.32 1.64 -16.29
C TYR A 341 2.66 2.27 -15.06
N LEU A 342 1.92 1.47 -14.30
CA LEU A 342 1.13 1.91 -13.14
C LEU A 342 1.89 1.75 -11.81
N ASP A 343 3.15 1.30 -11.87
CA ASP A 343 4.02 1.08 -10.70
C ASP A 343 3.38 0.14 -9.65
N LEU A 344 2.85 -1.02 -10.14
CA LEU A 344 2.17 -2.06 -9.36
C LEU A 344 3.09 -3.26 -9.07
#